data_cef08327b34abb478721076739e09c7c
#
_entry.id   cef08327b34abb478721076739e09c7c
#
_cell.length_a   1.000
_cell.length_b   1.000
_cell.length_c   1.000
_cell.angle_alpha   90.00
_cell.angle_beta   90.00
_cell.angle_gamma   90.00
#
_symmetry.space_group_name_H-M   'P 1'
#
loop_
_entity.id
_entity.type
_entity.pdbx_description
1 polymer ?
#
loop_
_entity_poly.entity_id
_entity_poly.type
_entity_poly.pdbx_seq_one_letter_code
_entity_poly.pdbx_strand_id
1 'polypeptide(L)'
;MKFADDSRQIKMHPDEIEMDAGLVHTLLAEQFPQFASRPLKLVRSTGTVNAIYRLGEDLYVRLPRSAAWARDIDHEWTWLPKIEPHISLQIPHPVAKGRPSARYPHPWTVYRWIEGQPYCSDLVHDECQAAEDLANFILEMRRISLTGAPHAGRKPLIELDDMTRAAIQAAAGVIDTTAVTAAWERSLEAPAWDGQPVWIHADLLRSNLLVRD
;
A
#
# COMPACT_ATOMS: atom_id res chain seq x y z
N MET A 1 12.06 -12.08 -34.68
CA MET A 1 12.70 -12.35 -33.39
C MET A 1 11.60 -12.17 -32.36
N LYS A 2 11.00 -13.27 -31.83
CA LYS A 2 9.92 -13.22 -30.84
C LYS A 2 10.54 -12.82 -29.51
N PHE A 3 10.21 -11.65 -29.00
CA PHE A 3 10.50 -11.31 -27.61
C PHE A 3 9.64 -12.23 -26.74
N ALA A 4 10.29 -13.12 -26.00
CA ALA A 4 9.64 -13.91 -24.98
C ALA A 4 9.06 -12.92 -23.93
N ASP A 5 7.76 -13.01 -23.73
CA ASP A 5 7.04 -12.31 -22.67
C ASP A 5 7.46 -12.95 -21.34
N ASP A 6 8.51 -12.40 -20.72
CA ASP A 6 9.01 -12.84 -19.43
C ASP A 6 8.22 -12.14 -18.31
N SER A 7 6.90 -12.32 -18.34
CA SER A 7 5.94 -11.75 -17.38
C SER A 7 5.82 -12.56 -16.09
N ARG A 8 6.74 -13.49 -15.81
CA ARG A 8 6.73 -14.22 -14.52
C ARG A 8 7.21 -13.30 -13.42
N GLN A 9 6.26 -12.82 -12.64
CA GLN A 9 6.56 -12.12 -11.39
C GLN A 9 7.25 -13.11 -10.43
N ILE A 10 8.40 -12.70 -9.88
CA ILE A 10 9.11 -13.50 -8.87
C ILE A 10 8.22 -13.59 -7.63
N LYS A 11 7.85 -14.81 -7.22
CA LYS A 11 7.14 -15.04 -5.95
C LYS A 11 8.10 -14.74 -4.80
N MET A 12 7.67 -13.86 -3.89
CA MET A 12 8.44 -13.53 -2.67
C MET A 12 8.04 -14.43 -1.49
N HIS A 13 6.81 -14.99 -1.53
CA HIS A 13 6.29 -15.89 -0.50
C HIS A 13 5.71 -17.15 -1.13
N PRO A 14 5.84 -18.31 -0.45
CA PRO A 14 5.39 -19.61 -0.99
C PRO A 14 3.89 -19.68 -1.25
N ASP A 15 3.09 -18.92 -0.52
CA ASP A 15 1.62 -18.87 -0.55
C ASP A 15 1.06 -17.83 -1.54
N GLU A 16 1.92 -17.18 -2.32
CA GLU A 16 1.47 -16.21 -3.34
C GLU A 16 0.73 -16.90 -4.49
N ILE A 17 -0.43 -16.33 -4.83
CA ILE A 17 -1.23 -16.74 -5.97
C ILE A 17 -0.57 -16.23 -7.25
N GLU A 18 -0.45 -17.10 -8.24
CA GLU A 18 -0.01 -16.69 -9.58
C GLU A 18 -1.13 -15.90 -10.26
N MET A 19 -0.79 -14.69 -10.70
CA MET A 19 -1.74 -13.76 -11.30
C MET A 19 -1.22 -13.31 -12.67
N ASP A 20 -2.09 -13.43 -13.66
CA ASP A 20 -1.84 -12.94 -15.01
C ASP A 20 -3.02 -12.06 -15.49
N ALA A 21 -2.85 -11.42 -16.63
CA ALA A 21 -3.88 -10.58 -17.22
C ALA A 21 -5.15 -11.39 -17.60
N GLY A 22 -5.00 -12.68 -17.92
CA GLY A 22 -6.12 -13.57 -18.24
C GLY A 22 -7.03 -13.81 -17.04
N LEU A 23 -6.45 -14.06 -15.87
CA LEU A 23 -7.21 -14.15 -14.61
C LEU A 23 -7.96 -12.85 -14.35
N VAL A 24 -7.29 -11.70 -14.40
CA VAL A 24 -7.91 -10.39 -14.13
C VAL A 24 -9.04 -10.10 -15.11
N HIS A 25 -8.84 -10.38 -16.42
CA HIS A 25 -9.88 -10.23 -17.42
C HIS A 25 -11.10 -11.11 -17.12
N THR A 26 -10.87 -12.36 -16.70
CA THR A 26 -11.96 -13.29 -16.34
C THR A 26 -12.75 -12.78 -15.14
N LEU A 27 -12.07 -12.32 -14.09
CA LEU A 27 -12.70 -11.76 -12.89
C LEU A 27 -13.54 -10.53 -13.23
N LEU A 28 -13.03 -9.65 -14.09
CA LEU A 28 -13.76 -8.47 -14.56
C LEU A 28 -14.98 -8.87 -15.37
N ALA A 29 -14.85 -9.81 -16.32
CA ALA A 29 -15.96 -10.27 -17.14
C ALA A 29 -17.08 -10.92 -16.32
N GLU A 30 -16.73 -11.68 -15.29
CA GLU A 30 -17.68 -12.37 -14.41
C GLU A 30 -18.40 -11.41 -13.46
N GLN A 31 -17.71 -10.39 -12.92
CA GLN A 31 -18.23 -9.57 -11.82
C GLN A 31 -18.55 -8.13 -12.22
N PHE A 32 -17.86 -7.59 -13.23
CA PHE A 32 -18.00 -6.21 -13.70
C PHE A 32 -17.97 -6.14 -15.25
N PRO A 33 -19.00 -6.67 -15.93
CA PRO A 33 -19.02 -6.73 -17.40
C PRO A 33 -18.78 -5.38 -18.09
N GLN A 34 -19.17 -4.27 -17.43
CA GLN A 34 -18.94 -2.90 -17.93
C GLN A 34 -17.45 -2.54 -18.06
N PHE A 35 -16.56 -3.26 -17.42
CA PHE A 35 -15.11 -3.06 -17.47
C PHE A 35 -14.39 -4.11 -18.34
N ALA A 36 -15.05 -5.19 -18.74
CA ALA A 36 -14.45 -6.35 -19.38
C ALA A 36 -13.75 -6.05 -20.71
N SER A 37 -14.24 -5.05 -21.47
CA SER A 37 -13.66 -4.67 -22.76
C SER A 37 -12.48 -3.70 -22.66
N ARG A 38 -12.16 -3.20 -21.45
CA ARG A 38 -11.07 -2.25 -21.27
C ARG A 38 -9.71 -2.94 -21.37
N PRO A 39 -8.71 -2.30 -21.99
CA PRO A 39 -7.36 -2.86 -22.05
C PRO A 39 -6.74 -2.97 -20.65
N LEU A 40 -6.06 -4.10 -20.42
CA LEU A 40 -5.31 -4.38 -19.18
C LEU A 40 -3.81 -4.29 -19.45
N LYS A 41 -3.09 -3.61 -18.59
CA LYS A 41 -1.63 -3.52 -18.60
C LYS A 41 -1.07 -3.73 -17.20
N LEU A 42 -0.19 -4.73 -17.04
CA LEU A 42 0.51 -4.95 -15.80
C LEU A 42 1.35 -3.72 -15.42
N VAL A 43 1.16 -3.23 -14.20
CA VAL A 43 1.99 -2.16 -13.62
C VAL A 43 3.14 -2.81 -12.88
N ARG A 44 4.36 -2.58 -13.36
CA ARG A 44 5.57 -2.99 -12.64
C ARG A 44 5.75 -2.05 -11.45
N SER A 45 5.57 -2.57 -10.26
CA SER A 45 5.81 -1.83 -9.01
C SER A 45 6.84 -2.56 -8.16
N THR A 46 7.53 -1.83 -7.30
CA THR A 46 8.41 -2.40 -6.26
C THR A 46 7.61 -3.01 -5.11
N GLY A 47 6.28 -2.78 -5.09
CA GLY A 47 5.38 -3.35 -4.09
C GLY A 47 5.19 -4.85 -4.30
N THR A 48 5.40 -5.62 -3.25
CA THR A 48 5.40 -7.08 -3.29
C THR A 48 4.07 -7.71 -2.89
N VAL A 49 3.21 -6.95 -2.24
CA VAL A 49 1.99 -7.46 -1.58
C VAL A 49 0.76 -7.52 -2.50
N ASN A 50 0.73 -6.75 -3.58
CA ASN A 50 -0.39 -6.67 -4.51
C ASN A 50 0.08 -6.80 -5.96
N ALA A 51 -0.76 -7.40 -6.81
CA ALA A 51 -0.65 -7.24 -8.26
C ALA A 51 -1.52 -6.06 -8.70
N ILE A 52 -0.96 -5.18 -9.51
CA ILE A 52 -1.63 -3.97 -10.00
C ILE A 52 -1.71 -4.03 -11.52
N TYR A 53 -2.91 -3.87 -12.06
CA TYR A 53 -3.15 -3.80 -13.50
C TYR A 53 -3.86 -2.49 -13.83
N ARG A 54 -3.27 -1.66 -14.66
CA ARG A 54 -3.97 -0.50 -15.25
C ARG A 54 -5.10 -1.01 -16.12
N LEU A 55 -6.29 -0.43 -15.98
CA LEU A 55 -7.52 -0.82 -16.65
C LEU A 55 -8.06 0.37 -17.44
N GLY A 56 -7.78 0.38 -18.73
CA GLY A 56 -7.99 1.58 -19.56
C GLY A 56 -7.05 2.70 -19.13
N GLU A 57 -7.53 3.95 -19.19
CA GLU A 57 -6.73 5.13 -18.85
C GLU A 57 -7.00 5.66 -17.45
N ASP A 58 -8.18 5.40 -16.91
CA ASP A 58 -8.73 6.05 -15.72
C ASP A 58 -8.90 5.13 -14.51
N LEU A 59 -8.61 3.83 -14.65
CA LEU A 59 -8.79 2.85 -13.57
C LEU A 59 -7.56 1.95 -13.40
N TYR A 60 -7.51 1.28 -12.24
CA TYR A 60 -6.62 0.14 -12.04
C TYR A 60 -7.28 -0.94 -11.16
N VAL A 61 -6.86 -2.17 -11.37
CA VAL A 61 -7.27 -3.32 -10.55
C VAL A 61 -6.14 -3.66 -9.59
N ARG A 62 -6.47 -3.86 -8.32
CA ARG A 62 -5.54 -4.32 -7.29
C ARG A 62 -6.00 -5.64 -6.73
N LEU A 63 -5.11 -6.62 -6.81
CA LEU A 63 -5.33 -7.98 -6.31
C LEU A 63 -4.25 -8.30 -5.25
N PRO A 64 -4.64 -8.50 -3.98
CA PRO A 64 -3.74 -9.01 -2.94
C PRO A 64 -3.12 -10.36 -3.30
N ARG A 65 -1.83 -10.55 -3.06
CA ARG A 65 -1.13 -11.81 -3.38
C ARG A 65 -1.37 -12.92 -2.35
N SER A 66 -1.80 -12.55 -1.15
CA SER A 66 -2.08 -13.51 -0.08
C SER A 66 -3.26 -13.07 0.80
N ALA A 67 -3.77 -13.99 1.61
CA ALA A 67 -4.86 -13.73 2.55
C ALA A 67 -4.50 -12.65 3.59
N ALA A 68 -3.23 -12.53 3.96
CA ALA A 68 -2.78 -11.55 4.94
C ALA A 68 -3.06 -10.11 4.48
N TRP A 69 -2.83 -9.84 3.19
CA TRP A 69 -3.00 -8.52 2.57
C TRP A 69 -4.44 -8.24 2.11
N ALA A 70 -5.24 -9.30 1.96
CA ALA A 70 -6.63 -9.17 1.53
C ALA A 70 -7.54 -8.54 2.60
N ARG A 71 -7.15 -8.58 3.87
CA ARG A 71 -7.93 -8.04 5.00
C ARG A 71 -8.11 -6.53 4.92
N ASP A 72 -7.19 -5.82 4.29
CA ASP A 72 -7.21 -4.37 4.22
C ASP A 72 -8.23 -3.84 3.20
N ILE A 73 -8.66 -4.67 2.25
CA ILE A 73 -9.63 -4.28 1.21
C ILE A 73 -10.96 -3.77 1.81
N ASP A 74 -11.45 -4.41 2.86
CA ASP A 74 -12.71 -4.01 3.50
C ASP A 74 -12.59 -2.68 4.24
N HIS A 75 -11.45 -2.46 4.87
CA HIS A 75 -11.12 -1.19 5.53
C HIS A 75 -11.00 -0.07 4.50
N GLU A 76 -10.22 -0.27 3.45
CA GLU A 76 -10.05 0.72 2.39
C GLU A 76 -11.37 1.05 1.69
N TRP A 77 -12.17 0.04 1.35
CA TRP A 77 -13.49 0.24 0.77
C TRP A 77 -14.39 1.13 1.63
N THR A 78 -14.30 0.97 2.95
CA THR A 78 -15.14 1.69 3.90
C THR A 78 -14.63 3.10 4.20
N TRP A 79 -13.31 3.27 4.29
CA TRP A 79 -12.74 4.47 4.87
C TRP A 79 -12.13 5.44 3.85
N LEU A 80 -11.56 4.97 2.75
CA LEU A 80 -11.00 5.88 1.75
C LEU A 80 -12.01 6.92 1.25
N PRO A 81 -13.27 6.57 0.90
CA PRO A 81 -14.26 7.56 0.48
C PRO A 81 -14.66 8.56 1.57
N LYS A 82 -14.48 8.19 2.84
CA LYS A 82 -14.77 9.08 3.99
C LYS A 82 -13.59 10.00 4.31
N ILE A 83 -12.38 9.54 4.04
CA ILE A 83 -11.13 10.28 4.29
C ILE A 83 -10.87 11.29 3.17
N GLU A 84 -11.06 10.89 1.91
CA GLU A 84 -10.77 11.67 0.71
C GLU A 84 -11.26 13.13 0.76
N PRO A 85 -12.50 13.45 1.20
CA PRO A 85 -12.98 14.83 1.25
C PRO A 85 -12.26 15.75 2.24
N HIS A 86 -11.44 15.19 3.14
CA HIS A 86 -10.79 15.91 4.22
C HIS A 86 -9.30 16.13 4.00
N ILE A 87 -8.74 15.66 2.90
CA ILE A 87 -7.33 15.75 2.59
C ILE A 87 -7.10 16.38 1.22
N SER A 88 -6.01 17.13 1.11
CA SER A 88 -5.65 17.87 -0.11
C SER A 88 -4.94 17.00 -1.15
N LEU A 89 -4.16 16.02 -0.71
CA LEU A 89 -3.49 15.09 -1.62
C LEU A 89 -4.46 14.05 -2.18
N GLN A 90 -4.23 13.65 -3.42
CA GLN A 90 -4.98 12.54 -4.02
C GLN A 90 -4.63 11.22 -3.34
N ILE A 91 -5.66 10.46 -2.97
CA ILE A 91 -5.54 9.10 -2.44
C ILE A 91 -6.33 8.12 -3.30
N PRO A 92 -6.08 6.80 -3.18
CA PRO A 92 -6.85 5.81 -3.90
C PRO A 92 -8.35 5.94 -3.64
N HIS A 93 -9.14 5.99 -4.73
CA HIS A 93 -10.59 6.05 -4.67
C HIS A 93 -11.19 4.73 -5.18
N PRO A 94 -11.83 3.90 -4.33
CA PRO A 94 -12.41 2.63 -4.74
C PRO A 94 -13.68 2.85 -5.57
N VAL A 95 -13.77 2.15 -6.71
CA VAL A 95 -14.88 2.24 -7.68
C VAL A 95 -15.75 0.99 -7.66
N ALA A 96 -15.12 -0.18 -7.57
CA ALA A 96 -15.82 -1.46 -7.51
C ALA A 96 -15.04 -2.47 -6.68
N LYS A 97 -15.77 -3.28 -5.88
CA LYS A 97 -15.18 -4.29 -5.01
C LYS A 97 -15.59 -5.68 -5.48
N GLY A 98 -14.61 -6.45 -5.92
CA GLY A 98 -14.76 -7.82 -6.35
C GLY A 98 -14.80 -8.79 -5.16
N ARG A 99 -15.55 -9.87 -5.34
CA ARG A 99 -15.73 -10.93 -4.35
C ARG A 99 -14.78 -12.09 -4.64
N PRO A 100 -14.40 -12.85 -3.61
CA PRO A 100 -13.73 -14.13 -3.78
C PRO A 100 -14.49 -15.05 -4.74
N SER A 101 -13.75 -15.84 -5.52
CA SER A 101 -14.29 -16.85 -6.42
C SER A 101 -13.40 -18.11 -6.38
N ALA A 102 -13.83 -19.19 -7.04
CA ALA A 102 -13.01 -20.40 -7.16
C ALA A 102 -11.68 -20.15 -7.90
N ARG A 103 -11.61 -19.09 -8.74
CA ARG A 103 -10.41 -18.72 -9.50
C ARG A 103 -9.45 -17.85 -8.70
N TYR A 104 -10.00 -17.02 -7.80
CA TYR A 104 -9.23 -16.11 -6.98
C TYR A 104 -9.92 -15.96 -5.60
N PRO A 105 -9.31 -16.48 -4.51
CA PRO A 105 -9.98 -16.68 -3.23
C PRO A 105 -10.02 -15.44 -2.33
N HIS A 106 -9.53 -14.29 -2.80
CA HIS A 106 -9.49 -13.06 -2.03
C HIS A 106 -10.45 -11.99 -2.58
N PRO A 107 -10.92 -11.04 -1.74
CA PRO A 107 -11.50 -9.82 -2.25
C PRO A 107 -10.44 -9.01 -3.03
N TRP A 108 -10.90 -8.22 -3.97
CA TRP A 108 -10.07 -7.38 -4.82
C TRP A 108 -10.82 -6.10 -5.16
N THR A 109 -10.13 -5.08 -5.69
CA THR A 109 -10.76 -3.76 -5.87
C THR A 109 -10.31 -3.11 -7.17
N VAL A 110 -11.26 -2.43 -7.81
CA VAL A 110 -11.01 -1.47 -8.90
C VAL A 110 -10.98 -0.08 -8.27
N TYR A 111 -9.94 0.69 -8.57
CA TYR A 111 -9.75 2.06 -8.11
C TYR A 111 -9.64 3.03 -9.28
N ARG A 112 -9.85 4.32 -9.03
CA ARG A 112 -9.45 5.37 -9.95
C ARG A 112 -7.92 5.39 -10.08
N TRP A 113 -7.46 5.55 -11.32
CA TRP A 113 -6.03 5.75 -11.57
C TRP A 113 -5.62 7.13 -11.08
N ILE A 114 -4.50 7.20 -10.38
CA ILE A 114 -3.86 8.46 -9.99
C ILE A 114 -2.69 8.67 -10.94
N GLU A 115 -2.72 9.75 -11.69
CA GLU A 115 -1.61 10.12 -12.57
C GLU A 115 -0.42 10.59 -11.73
N GLY A 116 0.78 10.24 -12.15
CA GLY A 116 2.03 10.58 -11.52
C GLY A 116 3.07 9.49 -11.71
N GLN A 117 4.30 9.80 -11.33
CA GLN A 117 5.41 8.86 -11.34
C GLN A 117 5.80 8.51 -9.91
N PRO A 118 6.28 7.28 -9.64
CA PRO A 118 6.82 6.94 -8.32
C PRO A 118 7.86 7.97 -7.88
N TYR A 119 7.82 8.36 -6.62
CA TYR A 119 8.73 9.37 -6.09
C TYR A 119 10.18 9.05 -6.42
N CYS A 120 10.83 10.01 -7.04
CA CYS A 120 12.27 10.06 -7.24
C CYS A 120 12.74 11.48 -6.94
N SER A 121 13.85 11.64 -6.25
CA SER A 121 14.39 12.97 -5.90
C SER A 121 14.62 13.85 -7.14
N ASP A 122 14.99 13.23 -8.27
CA ASP A 122 15.24 13.94 -9.52
C ASP A 122 13.96 14.51 -10.17
N LEU A 123 12.78 14.04 -9.75
CA LEU A 123 11.48 14.50 -10.23
C LEU A 123 10.87 15.57 -9.33
N VAL A 124 11.44 15.80 -8.14
CA VAL A 124 10.93 16.78 -7.19
C VAL A 124 11.71 18.09 -7.38
N HIS A 125 11.06 19.06 -8.01
CA HIS A 125 11.67 20.36 -8.27
C HIS A 125 11.79 21.24 -7.01
N ASP A 126 10.88 21.06 -6.05
CA ASP A 126 10.87 21.78 -4.78
C ASP A 126 10.64 20.80 -3.61
N GLU A 127 11.72 20.41 -2.96
CA GLU A 127 11.67 19.51 -1.80
C GLU A 127 11.02 20.17 -0.58
N CYS A 128 11.09 21.51 -0.44
CA CYS A 128 10.44 22.22 0.65
C CYS A 128 8.92 22.14 0.47
N GLN A 129 8.43 22.40 -0.74
CA GLN A 129 7.00 22.27 -1.04
C GLN A 129 6.51 20.85 -0.85
N ALA A 130 7.25 19.84 -1.32
CA ALA A 130 6.90 18.44 -1.11
C ALA A 130 6.84 18.07 0.39
N ALA A 131 7.76 18.60 1.19
CA ALA A 131 7.74 18.40 2.65
C ALA A 131 6.54 19.10 3.30
N GLU A 132 6.18 20.29 2.85
CA GLU A 132 4.98 21.02 3.32
C GLU A 132 3.70 20.29 2.96
N ASP A 133 3.59 19.77 1.74
CA ASP A 133 2.43 19.00 1.29
C ASP A 133 2.24 17.73 2.13
N LEU A 134 3.32 17.01 2.43
CA LEU A 134 3.28 15.84 3.31
C LEU A 134 2.94 16.20 4.76
N ALA A 135 3.48 17.30 5.27
CA ALA A 135 3.16 17.78 6.60
C ALA A 135 1.68 18.17 6.71
N ASN A 136 1.15 18.86 5.70
CA ASN A 136 -0.27 19.21 5.62
C ASN A 136 -1.14 17.96 5.57
N PHE A 137 -0.81 16.97 4.73
CA PHE A 137 -1.51 15.68 4.67
C PHE A 137 -1.58 15.01 6.05
N ILE A 138 -0.47 14.96 6.79
CA ILE A 138 -0.43 14.39 8.15
C ILE A 138 -1.35 15.18 9.10
N LEU A 139 -1.32 16.50 9.04
CA LEU A 139 -2.16 17.36 9.86
C LEU A 139 -3.65 17.23 9.52
N GLU A 140 -3.98 17.11 8.25
CA GLU A 140 -5.35 16.86 7.76
C GLU A 140 -5.87 15.52 8.25
N MET A 141 -5.09 14.44 8.10
CA MET A 141 -5.41 13.11 8.63
C MET A 141 -5.74 13.15 10.13
N ARG A 142 -4.97 13.87 10.92
CA ARG A 142 -5.16 13.99 12.37
C ARG A 142 -6.44 14.71 12.78
N ARG A 143 -7.05 15.50 11.88
CA ARG A 143 -8.29 16.24 12.14
C ARG A 143 -9.55 15.46 11.78
N ILE A 144 -9.42 14.32 11.09
CA ILE A 144 -10.56 13.50 10.68
C ILE A 144 -11.19 12.84 11.89
N SER A 145 -12.53 12.87 11.93
CA SER A 145 -13.29 12.21 13.01
C SER A 145 -12.97 10.72 13.11
N LEU A 146 -12.85 10.24 14.34
CA LEU A 146 -12.64 8.84 14.66
C LEU A 146 -13.94 8.07 14.91
N THR A 147 -15.11 8.69 14.72
CA THR A 147 -16.40 8.04 14.95
C THR A 147 -16.55 6.77 14.10
N GLY A 148 -16.59 5.63 14.75
CA GLY A 148 -16.65 4.32 14.11
C GLY A 148 -15.35 3.88 13.42
N ALA A 149 -14.23 4.59 13.63
CA ALA A 149 -12.92 4.20 13.09
C ALA A 149 -12.49 2.84 13.63
N PRO A 150 -11.80 2.02 12.81
CA PRO A 150 -11.25 0.76 13.29
C PRO A 150 -10.13 1.04 14.28
N HIS A 151 -10.01 0.20 15.30
CA HIS A 151 -8.85 0.21 16.16
C HIS A 151 -7.72 -0.57 15.48
N ALA A 152 -6.89 0.13 14.75
CA ALA A 152 -5.84 -0.45 13.92
C ALA A 152 -4.45 0.08 14.26
N GLY A 153 -4.23 0.38 15.55
CA GLY A 153 -2.94 0.87 16.02
C GLY A 153 -1.80 -0.13 15.76
N ARG A 154 -0.62 0.40 15.52
CA ARG A 154 0.62 -0.38 15.59
C ARG A 154 0.80 -0.90 17.00
N LYS A 155 1.40 -2.05 17.17
CA LYS A 155 1.77 -2.56 18.49
C LYS A 155 2.75 -1.60 19.16
N PRO A 156 2.70 -1.45 20.49
CA PRO A 156 3.75 -0.78 21.24
C PRO A 156 5.11 -1.39 20.93
N LEU A 157 6.16 -0.57 20.88
CA LEU A 157 7.51 -1.03 20.53
C LEU A 157 7.99 -2.18 21.42
N ILE A 158 7.61 -2.16 22.70
CA ILE A 158 7.99 -3.20 23.65
C ILE A 158 7.46 -4.59 23.26
N GLU A 159 6.30 -4.69 22.60
CA GLU A 159 5.78 -5.96 22.09
C GLU A 159 6.55 -6.49 20.88
N LEU A 160 7.39 -5.65 20.27
CA LEU A 160 8.24 -5.99 19.14
C LEU A 160 9.70 -6.26 19.53
N ASP A 161 10.04 -6.15 20.84
CA ASP A 161 11.42 -6.14 21.29
C ASP A 161 12.16 -7.43 20.91
N ASP A 162 11.63 -8.59 21.28
CA ASP A 162 12.27 -9.88 21.00
C ASP A 162 12.50 -10.09 19.49
N MET A 163 11.50 -9.79 18.67
CA MET A 163 11.59 -9.93 17.22
C MET A 163 12.62 -8.98 16.64
N THR A 164 12.64 -7.73 17.10
CA THR A 164 13.59 -6.71 16.63
C THR A 164 15.01 -7.08 17.00
N ARG A 165 15.27 -7.51 18.23
CA ARG A 165 16.59 -7.95 18.67
C ARG A 165 17.06 -9.18 17.87
N ALA A 166 16.19 -10.14 17.62
CA ALA A 166 16.51 -11.31 16.79
C ALA A 166 16.87 -10.88 15.35
N ALA A 167 16.14 -9.93 14.77
CA ALA A 167 16.43 -9.40 13.44
C ALA A 167 17.78 -8.64 13.39
N ILE A 168 18.09 -7.85 14.41
CA ILE A 168 19.38 -7.16 14.53
C ILE A 168 20.53 -8.19 14.57
N GLN A 169 20.38 -9.24 15.36
CA GLN A 169 21.42 -10.30 15.45
C GLN A 169 21.55 -11.07 14.13
N ALA A 170 20.45 -11.38 13.46
CA ALA A 170 20.48 -12.05 12.17
C ALA A 170 21.13 -11.21 11.07
N ALA A 171 21.13 -9.89 11.21
CA ALA A 171 21.79 -8.96 10.30
C ALA A 171 23.28 -8.70 10.64
N ALA A 172 23.86 -9.43 11.59
CA ALA A 172 25.27 -9.30 11.95
C ALA A 172 26.19 -9.48 10.72
N GLY A 173 27.16 -8.59 10.58
CA GLY A 173 28.05 -8.55 9.41
C GLY A 173 27.53 -7.74 8.22
N VAL A 174 26.25 -7.34 8.24
CA VAL A 174 25.66 -6.45 7.22
C VAL A 174 25.43 -5.05 7.77
N ILE A 175 25.13 -4.94 9.07
CA ILE A 175 24.90 -3.67 9.78
C ILE A 175 25.79 -3.56 11.01
N ASP A 176 25.95 -2.35 11.53
CA ASP A 176 26.52 -2.11 12.86
C ASP A 176 25.48 -2.46 13.92
N THR A 177 25.50 -3.71 14.38
CA THR A 177 24.53 -4.23 15.37
C THR A 177 24.60 -3.47 16.70
N THR A 178 25.76 -2.96 17.10
CA THR A 178 25.92 -2.18 18.33
C THR A 178 25.18 -0.85 18.24
N ALA A 179 25.42 -0.11 17.14
CA ALA A 179 24.76 1.18 16.91
C ALA A 179 23.24 1.03 16.77
N VAL A 180 22.78 -0.01 16.04
CA VAL A 180 21.35 -0.27 15.85
C VAL A 180 20.67 -0.71 17.14
N THR A 181 21.32 -1.57 17.96
CA THR A 181 20.81 -1.95 19.28
C THR A 181 20.67 -0.73 20.20
N ALA A 182 21.69 0.13 20.27
CA ALA A 182 21.61 1.35 21.06
C ALA A 182 20.51 2.31 20.57
N ALA A 183 20.27 2.40 19.27
CA ALA A 183 19.16 3.17 18.71
C ALA A 183 17.81 2.56 19.09
N TRP A 184 17.68 1.25 19.05
CA TRP A 184 16.48 0.54 19.47
C TRP A 184 16.16 0.76 20.93
N GLU A 185 17.16 0.65 21.82
CA GLU A 185 17.00 0.89 23.27
C GLU A 185 16.51 2.31 23.55
N ARG A 186 17.12 3.33 22.93
CA ARG A 186 16.61 4.70 23.03
C ARG A 186 15.18 4.87 22.56
N SER A 187 14.78 4.08 21.55
CA SER A 187 13.40 4.10 21.04
C SER A 187 12.40 3.50 22.04
N LEU A 188 12.81 2.45 22.77
CA LEU A 188 12.00 1.85 23.84
C LEU A 188 11.83 2.78 25.06
N GLU A 189 12.81 3.65 25.32
CA GLU A 189 12.76 4.65 26.40
C GLU A 189 11.92 5.88 26.03
N ALA A 190 11.54 6.04 24.75
CA ALA A 190 10.74 7.18 24.32
C ALA A 190 9.37 7.19 25.04
N PRO A 191 8.88 8.37 25.46
CA PRO A 191 7.58 8.48 26.08
C PRO A 191 6.49 7.89 25.18
N ALA A 192 5.59 7.11 25.76
CA ALA A 192 4.41 6.65 25.06
C ALA A 192 3.51 7.83 24.67
N TRP A 193 2.82 7.70 23.52
CA TRP A 193 1.84 8.67 23.14
C TRP A 193 0.69 8.72 24.16
N ASP A 194 0.46 9.87 24.76
CA ASP A 194 -0.57 10.14 25.77
C ASP A 194 -1.74 11.01 25.23
N GLY A 195 -1.67 11.40 23.97
CA GLY A 195 -2.71 12.17 23.29
C GLY A 195 -3.89 11.32 22.85
N GLN A 196 -4.93 11.98 22.38
CA GLN A 196 -6.08 11.29 21.79
C GLN A 196 -5.64 10.49 20.54
N PRO A 197 -6.28 9.32 20.27
CA PRO A 197 -6.05 8.60 19.03
C PRO A 197 -6.25 9.51 17.80
N VAL A 198 -5.46 9.26 16.74
CA VAL A 198 -5.54 10.00 15.48
C VAL A 198 -5.40 9.04 14.31
N TRP A 199 -5.91 9.44 13.14
CA TRP A 199 -5.60 8.74 11.91
C TRP A 199 -4.12 8.90 11.56
N ILE A 200 -3.51 7.79 11.14
CA ILE A 200 -2.15 7.74 10.63
C ILE A 200 -2.12 6.92 9.34
N HIS A 201 -1.22 7.26 8.43
CA HIS A 201 -0.98 6.47 7.21
C HIS A 201 -0.25 5.16 7.52
N ALA A 202 0.62 5.16 8.52
CA ALA A 202 1.40 4.02 9.03
C ALA A 202 2.45 3.42 8.08
N ASP A 203 2.52 3.86 6.81
CA ASP A 203 3.49 3.39 5.81
C ASP A 203 3.82 4.49 4.79
N LEU A 204 4.12 5.69 5.29
CA LEU A 204 4.46 6.85 4.47
C LEU A 204 5.92 6.77 4.01
N LEU A 205 6.15 5.96 2.99
CA LEU A 205 7.45 5.74 2.36
C LEU A 205 7.48 6.36 0.95
N ARG A 206 8.69 6.65 0.44
CA ARG A 206 8.88 7.18 -0.92
C ARG A 206 8.22 6.30 -2.00
N SER A 207 8.26 4.98 -1.84
CA SER A 207 7.62 4.03 -2.75
C SER A 207 6.09 4.12 -2.80
N ASN A 208 5.47 4.77 -1.82
CA ASN A 208 4.02 4.96 -1.70
C ASN A 208 3.60 6.38 -2.09
N LEU A 209 4.50 7.17 -2.64
CA LEU A 209 4.25 8.52 -3.11
C LEU A 209 4.36 8.60 -4.63
N LEU A 210 3.48 9.40 -5.23
CA LEU A 210 3.55 9.77 -6.63
C LEU A 210 3.88 11.26 -6.73
N VAL A 211 4.76 11.59 -7.67
CA VAL A 211 5.09 12.97 -8.06
C VAL A 211 4.32 13.26 -9.33
N ARG A 212 3.70 14.43 -9.38
CA ARG A 212 3.01 14.96 -10.54
C ARG A 212 3.60 16.33 -10.87
N ASP A 213 3.81 16.59 -12.17
CA ASP A 213 4.24 17.88 -12.71
C ASP A 213 3.18 18.96 -12.51
#